data_8a5e98175fc10c2c232d5b73b7bd9ebb
#
_entry.id   8a5e98175fc10c2c232d5b73b7bd9ebb
#
_cell.length_a   1.000
_cell.length_b   1.000
_cell.length_c   1.000
_cell.angle_alpha   90.00
_cell.angle_beta   90.00
_cell.angle_gamma   90.00
#
_symmetry.space_group_name_H-M   'P 1'
#
loop_
_entity.id
_entity.type
_entity.pdbx_description
1 polymer ?
#
loop_
_entity_poly.entity_id
_entity_poly.type
_entity_poly.pdbx_seq_one_letter_code
_entity_poly.pdbx_strand_id
1 'polypeptide(L)'
;QIARMDKTQFVVYVARLFSRKGYAVKLTPVADNYCIDMLVEKQGTITAVSVVQSTGLLGKNDVACVCEGRRHYPANNAMVLTNSYYDSSAVDYAREHGLALVDHNVLASQYMA
;
A
#
# COMPACT_ATOMS: atom_id res chain seq x y z
N GLN A 1 -0.57 -15.66 -8.79
CA GLN A 1 -1.50 -14.95 -9.66
C GLN A 1 -2.35 -13.94 -8.90
N ILE A 2 -1.90 -12.68 -8.89
CA ILE A 2 -2.59 -11.63 -8.15
C ILE A 2 -4.03 -11.45 -8.67
N ALA A 3 -4.23 -11.56 -9.98
CA ALA A 3 -5.55 -11.37 -10.58
C ALA A 3 -6.60 -12.37 -10.08
N ARG A 4 -6.16 -13.52 -9.55
CA ARG A 4 -7.06 -14.56 -9.04
C ARG A 4 -7.22 -14.51 -7.52
N MET A 5 -6.48 -13.65 -6.87
CA MET A 5 -6.58 -13.50 -5.42
C MET A 5 -7.77 -12.62 -5.07
N ASP A 6 -8.41 -12.92 -3.93
CA ASP A 6 -9.31 -11.94 -3.34
C ASP A 6 -8.48 -10.90 -2.58
N LYS A 7 -9.14 -9.90 -2.05
CA LYS A 7 -8.46 -8.80 -1.34
C LYS A 7 -7.62 -9.31 -0.17
N THR A 8 -8.17 -10.21 0.62
CA THR A 8 -7.47 -10.75 1.79
C THR A 8 -6.23 -11.52 1.37
N GLN A 9 -6.33 -12.33 0.33
CA GLN A 9 -5.18 -13.09 -0.19
C GLN A 9 -4.10 -12.14 -0.69
N PHE A 10 -4.48 -11.07 -1.36
CA PHE A 10 -3.51 -10.11 -1.86
C PHE A 10 -2.81 -9.39 -0.70
N VAL A 11 -3.55 -8.98 0.33
CA VAL A 11 -2.94 -8.35 1.52
C VAL A 11 -1.92 -9.29 2.16
N VAL A 12 -2.27 -10.56 2.36
CA VAL A 12 -1.35 -11.54 2.95
C VAL A 12 -0.13 -11.73 2.07
N TYR A 13 -0.31 -11.80 0.76
CA TYR A 13 0.79 -11.95 -0.17
C TYR A 13 1.77 -10.77 -0.06
N VAL A 14 1.25 -9.54 -0.04
CA VAL A 14 2.08 -8.34 0.10
C VAL A 14 2.80 -8.35 1.45
N ALA A 15 2.13 -8.76 2.52
CA ALA A 15 2.76 -8.86 3.83
C ALA A 15 3.97 -9.78 3.80
N ARG A 16 3.87 -10.91 3.09
CA ARG A 16 5.00 -11.84 2.93
C ARG A 16 6.14 -11.23 2.15
N LEU A 17 5.83 -10.43 1.13
CA LEU A 17 6.87 -9.76 0.36
C LEU A 17 7.67 -8.79 1.25
N PHE A 18 6.98 -8.01 2.09
CA PHE A 18 7.67 -7.13 3.02
C PHE A 18 8.49 -7.90 4.04
N SER A 19 7.94 -8.98 4.59
CA SER A 19 8.69 -9.82 5.53
C SER A 19 9.98 -10.35 4.93
N ARG A 20 9.92 -10.79 3.68
CA ARG A 20 11.11 -11.31 2.99
C ARG A 20 12.17 -10.25 2.77
N LYS A 21 11.78 -8.98 2.75
CA LYS A 21 12.71 -7.86 2.61
C LYS A 21 13.22 -7.34 3.95
N GLY A 22 12.88 -8.01 5.04
CA GLY A 22 13.38 -7.66 6.35
C GLY A 22 12.51 -6.70 7.15
N TYR A 23 11.28 -6.43 6.69
CA TYR A 23 10.34 -5.60 7.44
C TYR A 23 9.62 -6.42 8.50
N ALA A 24 9.38 -5.80 9.65
CA ALA A 24 8.41 -6.31 10.61
C ALA A 24 7.03 -5.87 10.15
N VAL A 25 6.09 -6.81 10.03
CA VAL A 25 4.76 -6.53 9.47
C VAL A 25 3.70 -6.75 10.52
N LYS A 26 2.78 -5.80 10.64
CA LYS A 26 1.61 -5.91 11.51
C LYS A 26 0.37 -5.61 10.69
N LEU A 27 -0.51 -6.61 10.55
CA LEU A 27 -1.77 -6.42 9.84
C LEU A 27 -2.73 -5.62 10.72
N THR A 28 -3.50 -4.73 10.07
CA THR A 28 -4.54 -3.96 10.75
C THR A 28 -5.83 -4.77 10.80
N PRO A 29 -6.82 -4.33 11.61
CA PRO A 29 -8.13 -4.99 11.61
C PRO A 29 -8.78 -4.96 10.23
N VAL A 30 -9.64 -5.94 9.95
CA VAL A 30 -10.36 -5.99 8.67
C VAL A 30 -11.38 -4.85 8.60
N ALA A 31 -12.06 -4.55 9.71
CA ALA A 31 -13.04 -3.48 9.76
C ALA A 31 -12.43 -2.23 10.39
N ASP A 32 -12.89 -1.05 9.95
CA ASP A 32 -12.48 0.23 10.51
C ASP A 32 -10.96 0.43 10.48
N ASN A 33 -10.35 0.00 9.39
CA ASN A 33 -8.89 0.11 9.24
C ASN A 33 -8.44 1.44 8.60
N TYR A 34 -9.38 2.31 8.29
CA TYR A 34 -9.08 3.65 7.74
C TYR A 34 -8.23 3.60 6.47
N CYS A 35 -8.51 2.63 5.58
CA CYS A 35 -7.78 2.41 4.33
C CYS A 35 -6.37 1.86 4.52
N ILE A 36 -5.95 1.58 5.73
CA ILE A 36 -4.60 1.05 6.01
C ILE A 36 -4.71 -0.44 6.27
N ASP A 37 -4.00 -1.24 5.49
CA ASP A 37 -4.08 -2.70 5.58
C ASP A 37 -2.98 -3.29 6.44
N MET A 38 -1.84 -2.61 6.55
CA MET A 38 -0.74 -3.08 7.38
C MET A 38 0.19 -1.94 7.76
N LEU A 39 0.95 -2.15 8.82
CA LEU A 39 2.09 -1.31 9.17
C LEU A 39 3.34 -2.13 8.96
N VAL A 40 4.32 -1.55 8.29
CA VAL A 40 5.61 -2.21 8.07
C VAL A 40 6.71 -1.35 8.65
N GLU A 41 7.64 -1.99 9.36
CA GLU A 41 8.69 -1.27 10.06
C GLU A 41 10.05 -1.83 9.69
N LYS A 42 11.00 -0.94 9.43
CA LYS A 42 12.38 -1.30 9.16
C LYS A 42 13.27 -0.18 9.65
N GLN A 43 14.25 -0.54 10.47
CA GLN A 43 15.23 0.42 10.98
C GLN A 43 14.58 1.63 11.67
N GLY A 44 13.51 1.37 12.41
CA GLY A 44 12.82 2.41 13.19
C GLY A 44 11.84 3.25 12.41
N THR A 45 11.70 3.02 11.11
CA THR A 45 10.75 3.77 10.28
C THR A 45 9.51 2.92 10.03
N ILE A 46 8.34 3.45 10.39
CA ILE A 46 7.06 2.77 10.22
C ILE A 46 6.33 3.37 9.03
N THR A 47 5.88 2.53 8.11
CA THR A 47 5.09 2.94 6.96
C THR A 47 3.71 2.32 7.03
N ALA A 48 2.67 3.14 6.89
CA ALA A 48 1.30 2.68 6.78
C ALA A 48 1.04 2.33 5.31
N VAL A 49 0.63 1.09 5.06
CA VAL A 49 0.47 0.59 3.68
C VAL A 49 -0.99 0.29 3.40
N SER A 50 -1.49 0.85 2.30
CA SER A 50 -2.80 0.52 1.76
C SER A 50 -2.59 -0.36 0.53
N VAL A 51 -3.23 -1.53 0.52
CA VAL A 51 -3.12 -2.48 -0.58
C VAL A 51 -4.41 -2.42 -1.39
N VAL A 52 -4.32 -2.03 -2.65
CA VAL A 52 -5.48 -1.84 -3.52
C VAL A 52 -5.40 -2.78 -4.72
N GLN A 53 -6.34 -3.70 -4.79
CA GLN A 53 -6.45 -4.60 -5.93
C GLN A 53 -7.40 -3.98 -6.94
N SER A 54 -6.96 -3.86 -8.19
CA SER A 54 -7.75 -3.18 -9.21
C SER A 54 -7.44 -3.74 -10.59
N THR A 55 -8.40 -3.62 -11.49
CA THR A 55 -8.22 -3.92 -12.91
C THR A 55 -8.12 -2.64 -13.74
N GLY A 56 -8.40 -1.48 -13.15
CA GLY A 56 -8.33 -0.19 -13.81
C GLY A 56 -7.33 0.74 -13.17
N LEU A 57 -7.18 1.94 -13.71
CA LEU A 57 -6.29 2.95 -13.17
C LEU A 57 -6.83 3.48 -11.84
N LEU A 58 -5.93 3.72 -10.90
CA LEU A 58 -6.28 4.38 -9.65
C LEU A 58 -6.14 5.88 -9.82
N GLY A 59 -7.14 6.62 -9.35
CA GLY A 59 -7.13 8.07 -9.39
C GLY A 59 -6.91 8.69 -8.02
N LYS A 60 -7.04 10.00 -7.97
CA LYS A 60 -6.82 10.79 -6.76
C LYS A 60 -7.61 10.26 -5.57
N ASN A 61 -8.90 9.95 -5.76
CA ASN A 61 -9.74 9.53 -4.64
C ASN A 61 -9.31 8.18 -4.08
N ASP A 62 -8.73 7.32 -4.91
CA ASP A 62 -8.28 6.00 -4.48
C ASP A 62 -7.08 6.09 -3.55
N VAL A 63 -6.26 7.13 -3.68
CA VAL A 63 -5.05 7.28 -2.87
C VAL A 63 -5.23 8.28 -1.71
N ALA A 64 -6.21 9.19 -1.82
CA ALA A 64 -6.39 10.24 -0.82
C ALA A 64 -6.79 9.69 0.55
N CYS A 65 -7.55 8.60 0.60
CA CYS A 65 -8.01 8.06 1.89
C CYS A 65 -6.85 7.58 2.76
N VAL A 66 -5.72 7.26 2.16
CA VAL A 66 -4.55 6.79 2.89
C VAL A 66 -3.93 7.93 3.72
N CYS A 67 -3.93 9.14 3.19
CA CYS A 67 -3.41 10.29 3.92
C CYS A 67 -4.24 10.56 5.18
N GLU A 68 -5.55 10.44 5.08
CA GLU A 68 -6.44 10.58 6.22
C GLU A 68 -6.26 9.40 7.19
N GLY A 69 -6.22 8.19 6.65
CA GLY A 69 -6.11 6.98 7.45
C GLY A 69 -4.82 6.90 8.25
N ARG A 70 -3.73 7.39 7.67
CA ARG A 70 -2.43 7.36 8.34
C ARG A 70 -2.46 8.03 9.71
N ARG A 71 -3.32 9.03 9.90
CA ARG A 71 -3.41 9.77 11.16
C ARG A 71 -3.85 8.90 12.33
N HIS A 72 -4.44 7.75 12.06
CA HIS A 72 -4.91 6.83 13.08
C HIS A 72 -3.85 5.84 13.52
N TYR A 73 -2.63 5.93 12.97
CA TYR A 73 -1.56 4.97 13.23
C TYR A 73 -0.25 5.70 13.53
N PRO A 74 0.64 5.06 14.33
CA PRO A 74 1.96 5.64 14.63
C PRO A 74 2.92 5.41 13.45
N ALA A 75 2.66 6.05 12.32
CA ALA A 75 3.43 5.84 11.10
C ALA A 75 4.15 7.11 10.69
N ASN A 76 5.40 6.96 10.24
CA ASN A 76 6.21 8.05 9.72
C ASN A 76 5.83 8.37 8.28
N ASN A 77 5.49 7.35 7.51
CA ASN A 77 5.22 7.45 6.08
C ASN A 77 3.94 6.71 5.72
N ALA A 78 3.44 6.97 4.52
CA ALA A 78 2.30 6.25 3.97
C ALA A 78 2.60 5.82 2.55
N MET A 79 2.01 4.68 2.15
CA MET A 79 2.23 4.07 0.85
C MET A 79 0.94 3.46 0.34
N VAL A 80 0.69 3.59 -0.96
CA VAL A 80 -0.35 2.82 -1.64
C VAL A 80 0.34 1.82 -2.57
N LEU A 81 -0.05 0.57 -2.49
CA LEU A 81 0.51 -0.50 -3.32
C LEU A 81 -0.63 -1.16 -4.08
N THR A 82 -0.48 -1.29 -5.40
CA THR A 82 -1.51 -1.87 -6.25
C THR A 82 -0.91 -2.84 -7.26
N ASN A 83 -1.74 -3.75 -7.71
CA ASN A 83 -1.42 -4.63 -8.85
C ASN A 83 -1.71 -3.96 -10.19
N SER A 84 -2.16 -2.72 -10.17
CA SER A 84 -2.52 -1.96 -11.38
C SER A 84 -1.61 -0.74 -11.54
N TYR A 85 -2.15 0.35 -12.05
CA TYR A 85 -1.38 1.56 -12.34
C TYR A 85 -2.14 2.79 -11.85
N TYR A 86 -1.45 3.93 -11.78
CA TYR A 86 -2.03 5.18 -11.32
C TYR A 86 -2.18 6.15 -12.49
N ASP A 87 -3.26 6.94 -12.48
CA ASP A 87 -3.39 8.03 -13.45
C ASP A 87 -2.63 9.27 -12.93
N SER A 88 -2.59 10.32 -13.74
CA SER A 88 -1.84 11.52 -13.40
C SER A 88 -2.38 12.23 -12.16
N SER A 89 -3.70 12.15 -11.91
CA SER A 89 -4.28 12.80 -10.74
C SER A 89 -3.79 12.15 -9.45
N ALA A 90 -3.64 10.82 -9.43
CA ALA A 90 -3.11 10.10 -8.29
C ALA A 90 -1.64 10.44 -8.07
N VAL A 91 -0.85 10.47 -9.15
CA VAL A 91 0.58 10.78 -9.07
C VAL A 91 0.79 12.20 -8.53
N ASP A 92 0.03 13.16 -9.03
CA ASP A 92 0.14 14.56 -8.59
C ASP A 92 -0.24 14.69 -7.11
N TYR A 93 -1.33 14.05 -6.71
CA TYR A 93 -1.77 14.06 -5.31
C TYR A 93 -0.69 13.48 -4.39
N ALA A 94 -0.13 12.34 -4.79
CA ALA A 94 0.90 11.67 -3.99
C ALA A 94 2.14 12.53 -3.84
N ARG A 95 2.54 13.21 -4.91
CA ARG A 95 3.70 14.11 -4.87
C ARG A 95 3.47 15.26 -3.89
N GLU A 96 2.26 15.83 -3.91
CA GLU A 96 1.93 16.96 -3.04
C GLU A 96 1.86 16.57 -1.57
N HIS A 97 1.51 15.32 -1.27
CA HIS A 97 1.27 14.87 0.10
C HIS A 97 2.33 13.92 0.63
N GLY A 98 3.41 13.74 -0.10
CA GLY A 98 4.49 12.86 0.34
C GLY A 98 4.10 11.40 0.46
N LEU A 99 3.20 10.93 -0.41
CA LEU A 99 2.68 9.58 -0.40
C LEU A 99 3.46 8.74 -1.42
N ALA A 100 3.97 7.58 -0.98
CA ALA A 100 4.67 6.67 -1.88
C ALA A 100 3.66 5.83 -2.67
N LEU A 101 3.91 5.64 -3.95
CA LEU A 101 3.05 4.82 -4.81
C LEU A 101 3.87 3.67 -5.38
N VAL A 102 3.33 2.46 -5.25
CA VAL A 102 3.91 1.25 -5.84
C VAL A 102 2.88 0.70 -6.82
N ASP A 103 3.19 0.77 -8.12
CA ASP A 103 2.33 0.22 -9.16
C ASP A 103 2.76 -1.21 -9.51
N HIS A 104 2.11 -1.79 -10.52
CA HIS A 104 2.41 -3.15 -10.95
C HIS A 104 3.89 -3.33 -11.31
N ASN A 105 4.49 -2.38 -12.02
CA ASN A 105 5.87 -2.50 -12.45
C ASN A 105 6.83 -2.45 -11.27
N VAL A 106 6.61 -1.53 -10.35
CA VAL A 106 7.45 -1.41 -9.14
C VAL A 106 7.28 -2.64 -8.26
N LEU A 107 6.04 -3.11 -8.10
CA LEU A 107 5.77 -4.32 -7.33
C LEU A 107 6.55 -5.51 -7.88
N ALA A 108 6.47 -5.72 -9.19
CA ALA A 108 7.14 -6.85 -9.83
C ALA A 108 8.67 -6.74 -9.73
N SER A 109 9.23 -5.55 -9.99
CA SER A 109 10.68 -5.40 -10.06
C SER A 109 11.36 -5.29 -8.71
N GLN A 110 10.71 -4.68 -7.72
CA GLN A 110 11.35 -4.39 -6.44
C GLN A 110 10.89 -5.29 -5.29
N TYR A 111 9.69 -5.86 -5.38
CA TYR A 111 9.14 -6.65 -4.27
C TYR A 111 8.97 -8.12 -4.58
N MET A 112 8.72 -8.46 -5.84
CA MET A 112 8.52 -9.86 -6.24
C MET A 112 9.80 -10.51 -6.77
N ALA A 113 10.81 -9.74 -7.05
CA ALA A 113 12.07 -10.24 -7.59
C ALA A 113 12.88 -10.99 -6.53
#